data_540b00208b1d6a95def7ec641f4e6f1a
#
_entry.id   540b00208b1d6a95def7ec641f4e6f1a
#
_cell.length_a   1.000
_cell.length_b   1.000
_cell.length_c   1.000
_cell.angle_alpha   90.00
_cell.angle_beta   90.00
_cell.angle_gamma   90.00
#
_symmetry.space_group_name_H-M   'P 1'
#
loop_
_entity.id
_entity.type
_entity.pdbx_description
1 polymer ?
#
loop_
_entity_poly.entity_id
_entity_poly.type
_entity_poly.pdbx_seq_one_letter_code
_entity_poly.pdbx_strand_id
1 'polypeptide(L)'
;DWLRGNGGKFIKGGAIELMRWVLAPPRPRRPGLNWQGRGPDMLLRNLTAKMMAGGGTLERGVRGTALLQEAGKVVGLRATHGDQDIEYRSRAVVICDGGFQGDPELVRRFISPRPDALFTRGAGTGCGDGLRMAEALGAQLVGTDRFYGHLLGRETFDNEMLWPYPTVDAIARASIL
;
A
#
# COMPACT_ATOMS: atom_id res chain seq x y z
N ASP A 1 6.80 -9.20 -17.82
CA ASP A 1 8.21 -9.45 -18.18
C ASP A 1 9.19 -8.52 -17.45
N TRP A 2 8.92 -7.23 -17.34
CA TRP A 2 9.83 -6.30 -16.65
C TRP A 2 10.09 -6.70 -15.18
N LEU A 3 9.06 -7.05 -14.42
CA LEU A 3 9.23 -7.50 -13.03
C LEU A 3 10.07 -8.77 -12.93
N ARG A 4 9.88 -9.72 -13.86
CA ARG A 4 10.72 -10.95 -13.92
C ARG A 4 12.17 -10.64 -14.21
N GLY A 5 12.44 -9.75 -15.16
CA GLY A 5 13.78 -9.26 -15.47
C GLY A 5 14.46 -8.55 -14.29
N ASN A 6 13.69 -8.07 -13.31
CA ASN A 6 14.17 -7.48 -12.07
C ASN A 6 14.19 -8.45 -10.88
N GLY A 7 14.04 -9.76 -11.12
CA GLY A 7 14.14 -10.79 -10.08
C GLY A 7 12.81 -11.13 -9.43
N GLY A 8 11.69 -10.62 -9.95
CA GLY A 8 10.35 -11.01 -9.52
C GLY A 8 10.07 -12.48 -9.87
N LYS A 9 9.71 -13.29 -8.89
CA LYS A 9 9.29 -14.69 -9.07
C LYS A 9 7.79 -14.79 -8.96
N PHE A 10 7.18 -15.44 -9.95
CA PHE A 10 5.73 -15.62 -10.02
C PHE A 10 5.38 -17.09 -10.00
N ILE A 11 4.28 -17.41 -9.35
CA ILE A 11 3.67 -18.75 -9.36
C ILE A 11 2.25 -18.65 -9.91
N LYS A 12 1.72 -19.75 -10.40
CA LYS A 12 0.31 -19.86 -10.69
C LYS A 12 -0.47 -19.75 -9.38
N GLY A 13 -1.37 -18.78 -9.32
CA GLY A 13 -2.26 -18.54 -8.18
C GLY A 13 -3.57 -19.32 -8.30
N GLY A 14 -4.68 -18.68 -7.96
CA GLY A 14 -6.00 -19.30 -7.96
C GLY A 14 -6.59 -19.57 -9.36
N ALA A 15 -7.83 -20.05 -9.34
CA ALA A 15 -8.58 -20.47 -10.52
C ALA A 15 -9.12 -19.31 -11.37
N ILE A 16 -9.12 -18.08 -10.84
CA ILE A 16 -9.63 -16.91 -11.58
C ILE A 16 -8.50 -16.25 -12.38
N GLU A 17 -8.83 -15.74 -13.57
CA GLU A 17 -7.87 -15.16 -14.52
C GLU A 17 -7.04 -14.03 -13.88
N LEU A 18 -7.67 -13.17 -13.08
CA LEU A 18 -6.99 -12.08 -12.36
C LEU A 18 -5.91 -12.56 -11.38
N MET A 19 -6.03 -13.77 -10.85
CA MET A 19 -5.08 -14.39 -9.92
C MET A 19 -4.21 -15.45 -10.59
N ARG A 20 -4.23 -15.54 -11.89
CA ARG A 20 -3.51 -16.59 -12.64
C ARG A 20 -2.02 -16.57 -12.34
N TRP A 21 -1.45 -15.38 -12.20
CA TRP A 21 -0.05 -15.19 -11.84
C TRP A 21 0.05 -14.26 -10.63
N VAL A 22 0.57 -14.78 -9.55
CA VAL A 22 0.83 -14.01 -8.33
C VAL A 22 2.31 -13.99 -8.02
N LEU A 23 2.77 -12.93 -7.39
CA LEU A 23 4.14 -12.85 -6.91
C LEU A 23 4.36 -13.98 -5.89
N ALA A 24 5.41 -14.77 -6.07
CA ALA A 24 5.67 -15.94 -5.24
C ALA A 24 5.81 -15.52 -3.77
N PRO A 25 5.03 -16.10 -2.85
CA PRO A 25 5.13 -15.78 -1.43
C PRO A 25 6.48 -16.20 -0.85
N PRO A 26 6.86 -15.71 0.31
CA PRO A 26 8.03 -16.14 1.02
C PRO A 26 8.00 -17.65 1.27
N ARG A 27 9.19 -18.29 1.33
CA ARG A 27 9.26 -19.70 1.71
C ARG A 27 9.15 -19.85 3.22
N PRO A 28 8.28 -20.68 3.75
CA PRO A 28 8.36 -21.10 5.13
C PRO A 28 9.65 -21.91 5.31
N ARG A 29 10.49 -21.58 6.29
CA ARG A 29 11.68 -22.34 6.66
C ARG A 29 11.41 -23.30 7.81
N ARG A 30 10.49 -22.94 8.70
CA ARG A 30 10.09 -23.69 9.91
C ARG A 30 8.64 -23.33 10.23
N PRO A 31 8.02 -23.91 11.25
CA PRO A 31 6.77 -23.38 11.77
C PRO A 31 6.91 -21.88 12.02
N GLY A 32 6.21 -21.09 11.20
CA GLY A 32 6.42 -19.65 11.05
C GLY A 32 6.96 -19.30 9.66
N LEU A 33 6.63 -18.13 9.19
CA LEU A 33 7.01 -17.66 7.86
C LEU A 33 8.42 -17.05 7.90
N ASN A 34 9.30 -17.53 7.01
CA ASN A 34 10.53 -16.81 6.73
C ASN A 34 10.33 -15.94 5.47
N TRP A 35 10.27 -14.67 5.66
CA TRP A 35 10.00 -13.67 4.65
C TRP A 35 11.22 -13.27 3.80
N GLN A 36 12.40 -13.84 4.08
CA GLN A 36 13.61 -13.51 3.34
C GLN A 36 13.81 -14.41 2.12
N GLY A 37 14.29 -13.81 1.06
CA GLY A 37 14.80 -14.52 -0.12
C GLY A 37 13.76 -14.88 -1.18
N ARG A 38 12.48 -14.51 -1.02
CA ARG A 38 11.43 -14.70 -2.04
C ARG A 38 10.38 -13.61 -1.98
N GLY A 39 9.67 -13.47 -3.10
CA GLY A 39 8.51 -12.61 -3.18
C GLY A 39 8.84 -11.12 -3.27
N PRO A 40 8.00 -10.26 -2.69
CA PRO A 40 8.11 -8.82 -2.83
C PRO A 40 9.40 -8.23 -2.27
N ASP A 41 9.93 -8.77 -1.18
CA ASP A 41 11.15 -8.26 -0.53
C ASP A 41 12.36 -8.33 -1.46
N MET A 42 12.55 -9.44 -2.16
CA MET A 42 13.65 -9.60 -3.12
C MET A 42 13.50 -8.67 -4.31
N LEU A 43 12.29 -8.55 -4.83
CA LEU A 43 12.02 -7.63 -5.93
C LEU A 43 12.33 -6.19 -5.54
N LEU A 44 11.84 -5.75 -4.39
CA LEU A 44 12.08 -4.39 -3.89
C LEU A 44 13.57 -4.12 -3.62
N ARG A 45 14.31 -5.08 -3.05
CA ARG A 45 15.76 -4.94 -2.86
C ARG A 45 16.50 -4.79 -4.19
N ASN A 46 16.16 -5.60 -5.18
CA ASN A 46 16.78 -5.53 -6.50
C ASN A 46 16.46 -4.20 -7.21
N LEU A 47 15.21 -3.75 -7.13
CA LEU A 47 14.81 -2.46 -7.71
C LEU A 47 15.51 -1.29 -7.01
N THR A 48 15.61 -1.32 -5.68
CA THR A 48 16.36 -0.32 -4.91
C THR A 48 17.84 -0.28 -5.31
N ALA A 49 18.48 -1.45 -5.39
CA ALA A 49 19.87 -1.54 -5.79
C ALA A 49 20.10 -0.96 -7.20
N LYS A 50 19.22 -1.29 -8.15
CA LYS A 50 19.30 -0.73 -9.52
C LYS A 50 19.06 0.77 -9.56
N MET A 51 18.10 1.27 -8.80
CA MET A 51 17.84 2.70 -8.69
C MET A 51 19.07 3.44 -8.16
N MET A 52 19.67 2.94 -7.09
CA MET A 52 20.88 3.55 -6.50
C MET A 52 22.09 3.47 -7.45
N ALA A 53 22.28 2.35 -8.14
CA ALA A 53 23.32 2.21 -9.15
C ALA A 53 23.14 3.18 -10.34
N GLY A 54 21.89 3.57 -10.61
CA GLY A 54 21.55 4.60 -11.60
C GLY A 54 21.65 6.05 -11.09
N GLY A 55 22.19 6.27 -9.89
CA GLY A 55 22.34 7.60 -9.28
C GLY A 55 21.11 8.07 -8.49
N GLY A 56 20.11 7.21 -8.30
CA GLY A 56 18.94 7.52 -7.46
C GLY A 56 19.26 7.45 -5.96
N THR A 57 18.49 8.16 -5.16
CA THR A 57 18.62 8.17 -3.69
C THR A 57 17.37 7.58 -3.06
N LEU A 58 17.54 6.75 -2.03
CA LEU A 58 16.46 6.27 -1.18
C LEU A 58 16.64 6.84 0.23
N GLU A 59 15.75 7.71 0.63
CA GLU A 59 15.69 8.23 1.98
C GLU A 59 14.56 7.55 2.76
N ARG A 60 14.87 7.13 3.97
CA ARG A 60 13.92 6.45 4.87
C ARG A 60 13.64 7.30 6.08
N GLY A 61 12.47 7.11 6.69
CA GLY A 61 12.05 7.91 7.84
C GLY A 61 11.64 9.34 7.47
N VAL A 62 11.46 9.62 6.18
CA VAL A 62 11.01 10.92 5.67
C VAL A 62 9.54 10.81 5.28
N ARG A 63 8.71 11.70 5.81
CA ARG A 63 7.28 11.77 5.52
C ARG A 63 6.97 13.01 4.69
N GLY A 64 6.43 12.83 3.47
CA GLY A 64 5.91 13.92 2.65
C GLY A 64 4.69 14.55 3.31
N THR A 65 4.67 15.90 3.39
CA THR A 65 3.61 16.65 4.09
C THR A 65 2.87 17.63 3.20
N ALA A 66 3.51 18.15 2.15
CA ALA A 66 2.89 19.05 1.20
C ALA A 66 3.61 19.06 -0.15
N LEU A 67 2.86 19.23 -1.23
CA LEU A 67 3.45 19.54 -2.53
C LEU A 67 3.80 21.03 -2.58
N LEU A 68 4.99 21.34 -3.07
CA LEU A 68 5.41 22.72 -3.32
C LEU A 68 4.92 23.16 -4.70
N GLN A 69 4.29 24.36 -4.74
CA GLN A 69 3.75 24.90 -5.97
C GLN A 69 4.28 26.33 -6.22
N GLU A 70 4.67 26.60 -7.46
CA GLU A 70 5.04 27.92 -7.93
C GLU A 70 4.40 28.17 -9.31
N ALA A 71 3.76 29.31 -9.47
CA ALA A 71 3.08 29.67 -10.71
C ALA A 71 2.15 28.57 -11.27
N GLY A 72 1.42 27.89 -10.41
CA GLY A 72 0.50 26.82 -10.78
C GLY A 72 1.15 25.46 -11.12
N LYS A 73 2.46 25.33 -10.98
CA LYS A 73 3.20 24.07 -11.25
C LYS A 73 3.75 23.48 -9.96
N VAL A 74 3.68 22.17 -9.84
CA VAL A 74 4.37 21.44 -8.76
C VAL A 74 5.88 21.51 -9.01
N VAL A 75 6.63 22.00 -8.03
CA VAL A 75 8.08 22.20 -8.10
C VAL A 75 8.84 21.43 -7.02
N GLY A 76 8.16 20.57 -6.27
CA GLY A 76 8.80 19.77 -5.25
C GLY A 76 7.85 19.27 -4.17
N LEU A 77 8.45 18.84 -3.09
CA LEU A 77 7.80 18.23 -1.93
C LEU A 77 8.36 18.84 -0.65
N ARG A 78 7.51 19.22 0.28
CA ARG A 78 7.88 19.42 1.68
C ARG A 78 7.70 18.12 2.43
N ALA A 79 8.63 17.82 3.30
CA ALA A 79 8.64 16.60 4.09
C ALA A 79 9.18 16.84 5.49
N THR A 80 8.97 15.90 6.40
CA THR A 80 9.57 15.89 7.73
C THR A 80 10.47 14.67 7.91
N HIS A 81 11.58 14.85 8.61
CA HIS A 81 12.46 13.78 9.07
C HIS A 81 12.72 14.00 10.57
N GLY A 82 12.05 13.21 11.42
CA GLY A 82 11.94 13.55 12.84
C GLY A 82 11.27 14.92 13.01
N ASP A 83 11.90 15.82 13.73
CA ASP A 83 11.41 17.19 13.98
C ASP A 83 11.90 18.23 12.96
N GLN A 84 12.57 17.80 11.89
CA GLN A 84 13.12 18.69 10.88
C GLN A 84 12.23 18.76 9.65
N ASP A 85 11.93 19.98 9.21
CA ASP A 85 11.30 20.23 7.91
C ASP A 85 12.37 20.25 6.82
N ILE A 86 12.09 19.57 5.72
CA ILE A 86 12.97 19.46 4.56
C ILE A 86 12.16 19.79 3.30
N GLU A 87 12.77 20.51 2.37
CA GLU A 87 12.20 20.74 1.04
C GLU A 87 13.03 20.04 -0.03
N TYR A 88 12.37 19.25 -0.83
CA TYR A 88 12.93 18.62 -2.02
C TYR A 88 12.43 19.34 -3.26
N ARG A 89 13.33 19.95 -4.03
CA ARG A 89 12.99 20.61 -5.29
C ARG A 89 13.14 19.63 -6.46
N SER A 90 12.13 19.58 -7.32
CA SER A 90 12.11 18.66 -8.46
C SER A 90 11.25 19.19 -9.60
N ARG A 91 11.48 18.66 -10.79
CA ARG A 91 10.65 18.96 -11.97
C ARG A 91 9.32 18.25 -11.99
N ALA A 92 9.18 17.18 -11.20
CA ALA A 92 7.96 16.40 -11.06
C ALA A 92 7.98 15.63 -9.75
N VAL A 93 6.79 15.36 -9.20
CA VAL A 93 6.59 14.50 -8.03
C VAL A 93 5.67 13.35 -8.43
N VAL A 94 6.10 12.11 -8.15
CA VAL A 94 5.28 10.92 -8.35
C VAL A 94 4.81 10.43 -6.98
N ILE A 95 3.49 10.35 -6.78
CA ILE A 95 2.86 9.91 -5.55
C ILE A 95 2.58 8.41 -5.66
N CYS A 96 3.18 7.60 -4.80
CA CYS A 96 3.04 6.14 -4.76
C CYS A 96 2.91 5.62 -3.32
N ASP A 97 2.29 6.38 -2.43
CA ASP A 97 2.19 6.09 -1.00
C ASP A 97 1.03 5.14 -0.63
N GLY A 98 0.29 4.66 -1.62
CA GLY A 98 -0.81 3.72 -1.45
C GLY A 98 -2.16 4.40 -1.23
N GLY A 99 -3.04 3.73 -0.48
CA GLY A 99 -4.38 4.21 -0.17
C GLY A 99 -4.47 4.92 1.17
N PHE A 100 -5.71 5.00 1.68
CA PHE A 100 -6.01 5.72 2.94
C PHE A 100 -6.66 4.84 4.01
N GLN A 101 -6.53 3.52 3.88
CA GLN A 101 -7.16 2.55 4.80
C GLN A 101 -6.65 2.63 6.24
N GLY A 102 -5.48 3.24 6.46
CA GLY A 102 -4.91 3.49 7.79
C GLY A 102 -5.34 4.82 8.43
N ASP A 103 -6.14 5.62 7.73
CA ASP A 103 -6.63 6.90 8.23
C ASP A 103 -8.14 6.81 8.52
N PRO A 104 -8.57 6.80 9.80
CA PRO A 104 -9.98 6.65 10.15
C PRO A 104 -10.85 7.83 9.69
N GLU A 105 -10.29 9.01 9.50
CA GLU A 105 -11.04 10.18 9.02
C GLU A 105 -11.36 10.05 7.53
N LEU A 106 -10.39 9.64 6.72
CA LEU A 106 -10.62 9.40 5.30
C LEU A 106 -11.52 8.19 5.08
N VAL A 107 -11.38 7.14 5.89
CA VAL A 107 -12.30 6.00 5.87
C VAL A 107 -13.72 6.45 6.24
N ARG A 108 -13.89 7.30 7.24
CA ARG A 108 -15.20 7.86 7.61
C ARG A 108 -15.79 8.73 6.51
N ARG A 109 -14.95 9.52 5.86
CA ARG A 109 -15.37 10.42 4.78
C ARG A 109 -15.84 9.67 3.54
N PHE A 110 -15.18 8.59 3.17
CA PHE A 110 -15.36 7.97 1.85
C PHE A 110 -15.97 6.56 1.87
N ILE A 111 -15.76 5.79 2.93
CA ILE A 111 -16.08 4.36 2.95
C ILE A 111 -17.20 4.02 3.91
N SER A 112 -17.06 4.38 5.20
CA SER A 112 -18.00 3.97 6.24
C SER A 112 -18.09 5.00 7.36
N PRO A 113 -19.30 5.34 7.82
CA PRO A 113 -19.46 6.24 8.96
C PRO A 113 -18.88 5.67 10.27
N ARG A 114 -18.61 4.36 10.30
CA ARG A 114 -18.02 3.65 11.44
C ARG A 114 -16.69 2.99 11.05
N PRO A 115 -15.59 3.74 10.93
CA PRO A 115 -14.30 3.19 10.57
C PRO A 115 -13.76 2.19 11.60
N ASP A 116 -14.14 2.34 12.86
CA ASP A 116 -13.84 1.45 13.98
C ASP A 116 -14.46 0.04 13.84
N ALA A 117 -15.50 -0.10 13.03
CA ALA A 117 -16.11 -1.39 12.70
C ALA A 117 -15.40 -2.12 11.54
N LEU A 118 -14.38 -1.51 10.96
CA LEU A 118 -13.58 -2.11 9.87
C LEU A 118 -12.25 -2.58 10.41
N PHE A 119 -11.91 -3.85 10.13
CA PHE A 119 -10.64 -4.42 10.53
C PHE A 119 -9.62 -4.32 9.40
N THR A 120 -8.58 -3.54 9.59
CA THR A 120 -7.51 -3.35 8.61
C THR A 120 -6.37 -4.31 8.88
N ARG A 121 -6.11 -5.24 7.97
CA ARG A 121 -4.99 -6.19 8.04
C ARG A 121 -3.80 -5.79 7.17
N GLY A 122 -3.67 -4.52 6.92
CA GLY A 122 -2.53 -3.94 6.22
C GLY A 122 -1.39 -3.56 7.16
N ALA A 123 -0.33 -3.02 6.59
CA ALA A 123 0.82 -2.52 7.35
C ALA A 123 0.54 -1.20 8.11
N GLY A 124 -0.66 -0.64 8.01
CA GLY A 124 -1.02 0.64 8.63
C GLY A 124 -0.35 1.87 8.00
N THR A 125 0.38 1.70 6.91
CA THR A 125 1.15 2.78 6.27
C THR A 125 0.39 3.59 5.23
N GLY A 126 -0.74 3.08 4.74
CA GLY A 126 -1.59 3.79 3.78
C GLY A 126 -2.50 4.78 4.48
N CYS A 127 -1.98 5.97 4.79
CA CYS A 127 -2.69 7.02 5.54
C CYS A 127 -3.24 8.15 4.66
N GLY A 128 -3.10 8.02 3.32
CA GLY A 128 -3.65 8.99 2.37
C GLY A 128 -2.91 10.34 2.34
N ASP A 129 -1.64 10.37 2.74
CA ASP A 129 -0.84 11.59 2.73
C ASP A 129 -0.77 12.20 1.31
N GLY A 130 -0.47 11.36 0.31
CA GLY A 130 -0.42 11.78 -1.09
C GLY A 130 -1.77 12.25 -1.63
N LEU A 131 -2.85 11.58 -1.23
CA LEU A 131 -4.21 11.98 -1.59
C LEU A 131 -4.54 13.37 -1.04
N ARG A 132 -4.25 13.62 0.24
CA ARG A 132 -4.45 14.93 0.88
C ARG A 132 -3.59 16.02 0.23
N MET A 133 -2.33 15.72 -0.07
CA MET A 133 -1.42 16.66 -0.76
C MET A 133 -1.92 17.01 -2.15
N ALA A 134 -2.43 16.06 -2.90
CA ALA A 134 -2.97 16.28 -4.23
C ALA A 134 -4.29 17.07 -4.17
N GLU A 135 -5.21 16.72 -3.26
CA GLU A 135 -6.47 17.42 -3.04
C GLU A 135 -6.24 18.88 -2.66
N ALA A 136 -5.24 19.16 -1.82
CA ALA A 136 -4.88 20.51 -1.38
C ALA A 136 -4.46 21.42 -2.55
N LEU A 137 -3.98 20.85 -3.66
CA LEU A 137 -3.67 21.58 -4.90
C LEU A 137 -4.79 21.52 -5.94
N GLY A 138 -5.99 21.08 -5.55
CA GLY A 138 -7.17 21.08 -6.41
C GLY A 138 -7.32 19.84 -7.30
N ALA A 139 -6.60 18.76 -7.03
CA ALA A 139 -6.80 17.52 -7.76
C ALA A 139 -8.19 16.93 -7.49
N GLN A 140 -8.83 16.46 -8.56
CA GLN A 140 -10.11 15.79 -8.45
C GLN A 140 -9.90 14.36 -7.94
N LEU A 141 -10.62 14.01 -6.88
CA LEU A 141 -10.63 12.64 -6.34
C LEU A 141 -11.70 11.82 -7.05
N VAL A 142 -11.35 10.65 -7.53
CA VAL A 142 -12.25 9.74 -8.27
C VAL A 142 -12.18 8.34 -7.68
N GLY A 143 -13.35 7.71 -7.50
CA GLY A 143 -13.44 6.31 -7.05
C GLY A 143 -13.08 6.10 -5.57
N THR A 144 -13.13 7.13 -4.75
CA THR A 144 -12.82 7.07 -3.32
C THR A 144 -13.86 6.30 -2.51
N ASP A 145 -15.04 6.06 -3.06
CA ASP A 145 -16.16 5.29 -2.52
C ASP A 145 -16.00 3.78 -2.68
N ARG A 146 -14.89 3.32 -3.28
CA ARG A 146 -14.63 1.90 -3.55
C ARG A 146 -13.42 1.42 -2.77
N PHE A 147 -13.53 0.22 -2.24
CA PHE A 147 -12.43 -0.43 -1.54
C PHE A 147 -12.40 -1.93 -1.84
N TYR A 148 -11.24 -2.51 -1.67
CA TYR A 148 -11.05 -3.95 -1.68
C TYR A 148 -11.10 -4.48 -0.25
N GLY A 149 -11.98 -5.43 -0.01
CA GLY A 149 -12.16 -6.03 1.31
C GLY A 149 -12.69 -7.45 1.23
N HIS A 150 -12.71 -8.10 2.37
CA HIS A 150 -13.28 -9.44 2.58
C HIS A 150 -14.22 -9.42 3.77
N LEU A 151 -15.25 -10.26 3.71
CA LEU A 151 -15.98 -10.64 4.90
C LEU A 151 -15.16 -11.65 5.69
N LEU A 152 -14.88 -11.33 6.93
CA LEU A 152 -14.00 -12.13 7.79
C LEU A 152 -14.80 -12.86 8.87
N GLY A 153 -14.30 -14.01 9.27
CA GLY A 153 -14.78 -14.67 10.48
C GLY A 153 -14.50 -13.82 11.72
N ARG A 154 -15.36 -13.94 12.73
CA ARG A 154 -15.29 -13.15 13.97
C ARG A 154 -13.95 -13.31 14.68
N GLU A 155 -13.36 -14.48 14.62
CA GLU A 155 -12.07 -14.81 15.23
C GLU A 155 -10.93 -13.91 14.74
N THR A 156 -11.09 -13.30 13.57
CA THR A 156 -10.10 -12.37 13.01
C THR A 156 -10.00 -11.09 13.82
N PHE A 157 -11.09 -10.65 14.47
CA PHE A 157 -11.10 -9.46 15.30
C PHE A 157 -10.40 -9.68 16.65
N ASP A 158 -10.44 -10.92 17.13
CA ASP A 158 -9.86 -11.29 18.42
C ASP A 158 -8.39 -11.70 18.32
N ASN A 159 -7.87 -11.92 17.10
CA ASN A 159 -6.50 -12.37 16.87
C ASN A 159 -5.87 -11.75 15.62
N GLU A 160 -5.15 -10.67 15.81
CA GLU A 160 -4.43 -9.95 14.74
C GLU A 160 -3.35 -10.79 14.05
N MET A 161 -2.84 -11.82 14.73
CA MET A 161 -1.79 -12.70 14.22
C MET A 161 -2.34 -13.91 13.45
N LEU A 162 -3.66 -14.06 13.37
CA LEU A 162 -4.27 -15.17 12.66
C LEU A 162 -3.97 -15.09 11.15
N TRP A 163 -3.23 -16.09 10.65
CA TRP A 163 -2.90 -16.19 9.24
C TRP A 163 -2.82 -17.67 8.79
N PRO A 164 -3.43 -18.05 7.68
CA PRO A 164 -4.35 -17.23 6.87
C PRO A 164 -5.63 -16.90 7.64
N TYR A 165 -6.10 -15.65 7.48
CA TYR A 165 -7.37 -15.26 8.12
C TYR A 165 -8.56 -15.91 7.39
N PRO A 166 -9.55 -16.42 8.13
CA PRO A 166 -10.71 -17.06 7.53
C PRO A 166 -11.62 -16.01 6.87
N THR A 167 -11.77 -16.11 5.55
CA THR A 167 -12.74 -15.33 4.80
C THR A 167 -14.04 -16.09 4.68
N VAL A 168 -15.15 -15.40 4.79
CA VAL A 168 -16.50 -15.95 4.61
C VAL A 168 -17.12 -15.52 3.28
N ASP A 169 -16.34 -14.95 2.37
CA ASP A 169 -16.78 -14.46 1.06
C ASP A 169 -17.52 -15.52 0.23
N ALA A 170 -17.05 -16.77 0.27
CA ALA A 170 -17.68 -17.85 -0.47
C ALA A 170 -19.08 -18.20 0.08
N ILE A 171 -19.26 -18.09 1.39
CA ILE A 171 -20.55 -18.31 2.06
C ILE A 171 -21.46 -17.13 1.77
N ALA A 172 -20.96 -15.91 1.90
CA ALA A 172 -21.75 -14.70 1.70
C ALA A 172 -22.33 -14.59 0.29
N ARG A 173 -21.61 -15.07 -0.72
CA ARG A 173 -22.11 -15.11 -2.12
C ARG A 173 -23.31 -16.02 -2.32
N ALA A 174 -23.45 -17.03 -1.47
CA ALA A 174 -24.52 -18.03 -1.55
C ALA A 174 -25.61 -17.81 -0.48
N SER A 175 -25.46 -16.81 0.37
CA SER A 175 -26.34 -16.54 1.50
C SER A 175 -27.16 -15.28 1.27
N ILE A 176 -28.37 -15.25 1.80
CA ILE A 176 -29.16 -14.03 1.96
C ILE A 176 -28.66 -13.37 3.25
N LEU A 177 -28.17 -12.17 3.13
CA LEU A 177 -27.76 -11.33 4.26
C LEU A 177 -28.96 -10.51 4.74
#